data_da293d613b03c2d77d71f297a9bc828c
#
_entry.id   da293d613b03c2d77d71f297a9bc828c
#
_cell.length_a   1.000
_cell.length_b   1.000
_cell.length_c   1.000
_cell.angle_alpha   90.00
_cell.angle_beta   90.00
_cell.angle_gamma   90.00
#
_symmetry.space_group_name_H-M   'P 1'
#
loop_
_entity.id
_entity.type
_entity.pdbx_description
1 polymer ?
#
loop_
_entity_poly.entity_id
_entity_poly.type
_entity_poly.pdbx_seq_one_letter_code
_entity_poly.pdbx_strand_id
1 'polypeptide(L)'
;QYGFIEGRDYEYMPRVRLQDEGGRTVQRCVKDYRITQDMAKKLCKLHHTAVGVVYRPQPFDRDVLLGLLHKKPPRRSSYEAQLSDSDSLVTTTQIAKEYGCGAKVFNRLLHLHGIQYRANNQWVLYAKHQDKGYTANLVFRLHRSDGSAVEKLHTAWTHKGRKFLYHELKRRGILPMAEQEG
;
A
#
# COMPACT_ATOMS: atom_id res chain seq x y z
N GLN A 1 23.15 12.08 -22.84
CA GLN A 1 23.98 11.46 -21.78
C GLN A 1 23.45 11.92 -20.44
N TYR A 2 23.07 11.01 -19.56
CA TYR A 2 22.38 11.33 -18.28
C TYR A 2 23.34 11.59 -17.12
N GLY A 3 24.68 11.67 -17.37
CA GLY A 3 25.69 12.04 -16.38
C GLY A 3 25.89 11.08 -15.21
N PHE A 4 25.51 9.80 -15.36
CA PHE A 4 25.78 8.79 -14.35
C PHE A 4 27.23 8.29 -14.44
N ILE A 5 27.87 8.11 -13.29
CA ILE A 5 29.29 7.76 -13.16
C ILE A 5 29.43 6.36 -12.58
N GLU A 6 30.18 5.49 -13.28
CA GLU A 6 30.53 4.15 -12.80
C GLU A 6 31.38 4.25 -11.52
N GLY A 7 31.13 3.35 -10.56
CA GLY A 7 31.74 3.37 -9.24
C GLY A 7 31.08 4.31 -8.23
N ARG A 8 30.28 5.30 -8.67
CA ARG A 8 29.52 6.21 -7.81
C ARG A 8 28.01 5.98 -7.88
N ASP A 9 27.47 5.92 -9.08
CA ASP A 9 26.03 5.82 -9.33
C ASP A 9 25.62 4.38 -9.67
N TYR A 10 26.50 3.62 -10.32
CA TYR A 10 26.30 2.22 -10.65
C TYR A 10 27.62 1.43 -10.66
N GLU A 11 27.50 0.13 -10.50
CA GLU A 11 28.59 -0.84 -10.57
C GLU A 11 28.20 -1.95 -11.56
N TYR A 12 29.11 -2.26 -12.49
CA TYR A 12 28.91 -3.32 -13.45
C TYR A 12 29.16 -4.69 -12.82
N MET A 13 28.16 -5.56 -12.88
CA MET A 13 28.23 -6.92 -12.32
C MET A 13 27.80 -7.94 -13.38
N PRO A 14 28.74 -8.51 -14.14
CA PRO A 14 28.39 -9.52 -15.11
C PRO A 14 27.87 -10.78 -14.41
N ARG A 15 26.71 -11.27 -14.85
CA ARG A 15 26.14 -12.54 -14.39
C ARG A 15 26.07 -13.55 -15.52
N VAL A 16 26.35 -14.79 -15.18
CA VAL A 16 26.10 -15.92 -16.06
C VAL A 16 24.70 -16.45 -15.78
N ARG A 17 23.84 -16.46 -16.79
CA ARG A 17 22.55 -17.12 -16.75
C ARG A 17 22.58 -18.39 -17.59
N LEU A 18 22.03 -19.46 -17.04
CA LEU A 18 21.74 -20.67 -17.78
C LEU A 18 20.38 -20.49 -18.45
N GLN A 19 20.33 -20.61 -19.77
CA GLN A 19 19.13 -20.53 -20.58
C GLN A 19 18.95 -21.82 -21.34
N ASP A 20 17.77 -22.41 -21.26
CA ASP A 20 17.46 -23.60 -22.05
C ASP A 20 16.95 -23.17 -23.44
N GLU A 21 17.67 -23.56 -24.45
CA GLU A 21 17.34 -23.31 -25.85
C GLU A 21 17.17 -24.68 -26.57
N GLY A 22 15.93 -25.13 -26.65
CA GLY A 22 15.57 -26.35 -27.35
C GLY A 22 16.21 -27.63 -26.80
N GLY A 23 16.30 -27.76 -25.47
CA GLY A 23 16.85 -28.92 -24.77
C GLY A 23 18.37 -28.88 -24.56
N ARG A 24 19.04 -27.76 -24.87
CA ARG A 24 20.44 -27.50 -24.54
C ARG A 24 20.58 -26.32 -23.60
N THR A 25 21.24 -26.56 -22.46
CA THR A 25 21.53 -25.49 -21.50
C THR A 25 22.72 -24.68 -21.99
N VAL A 26 22.49 -23.43 -22.37
CA VAL A 26 23.52 -22.49 -22.83
C VAL A 26 23.83 -21.49 -21.73
N GLN A 27 25.13 -21.27 -21.49
CA GLN A 27 25.59 -20.22 -20.58
C GLN A 27 25.68 -18.90 -21.36
N ARG A 28 24.89 -17.90 -20.92
CA ARG A 28 24.96 -16.54 -21.45
C ARG A 28 25.45 -15.56 -20.39
N CYS A 29 26.45 -14.78 -20.73
CA CYS A 29 26.88 -13.67 -19.92
C CYS A 29 25.90 -12.50 -20.13
N VAL A 30 25.19 -12.15 -19.08
CA VAL A 30 24.21 -11.04 -19.08
C VAL A 30 24.88 -9.85 -18.38
N LYS A 31 24.79 -8.68 -19.01
CA LYS A 31 25.20 -7.42 -18.38
C LYS A 31 24.20 -7.09 -17.27
N ASP A 32 24.65 -7.15 -16.04
CA ASP A 32 23.87 -6.75 -14.88
C ASP A 32 24.54 -5.57 -14.19
N TYR A 33 23.76 -4.73 -13.54
CA TYR A 33 24.25 -3.51 -12.89
C TYR A 33 23.64 -3.37 -11.52
N ARG A 34 24.49 -3.13 -10.54
CA ARG A 34 24.04 -2.64 -9.24
C ARG A 34 23.96 -1.14 -9.34
N ILE A 35 22.81 -0.56 -9.07
CA ILE A 35 22.58 0.88 -9.14
C ILE A 35 22.28 1.44 -7.74
N THR A 36 22.69 2.66 -7.50
CA THR A 36 22.35 3.38 -6.27
C THR A 36 20.87 3.75 -6.26
N GLN A 37 20.33 3.97 -5.06
CA GLN A 37 18.93 4.38 -4.90
C GLN A 37 18.63 5.71 -5.60
N ASP A 38 19.60 6.64 -5.62
CA ASP A 38 19.43 7.93 -6.28
C ASP A 38 19.44 7.82 -7.81
N MET A 39 20.31 6.96 -8.36
CA MET A 39 20.27 6.63 -9.79
C MET A 39 18.93 5.98 -10.16
N ALA A 40 18.45 5.02 -9.36
CA ALA A 40 17.16 4.38 -9.60
C ALA A 40 16.01 5.39 -9.61
N LYS A 41 15.98 6.33 -8.66
CA LYS A 41 15.01 7.43 -8.61
C LYS A 41 15.05 8.31 -9.86
N LYS A 42 16.24 8.66 -10.32
CA LYS A 42 16.43 9.47 -11.54
C LYS A 42 15.97 8.73 -12.79
N LEU A 43 16.33 7.46 -12.94
CA LEU A 43 15.89 6.62 -14.05
C LEU A 43 14.36 6.46 -14.11
N CYS A 44 13.72 6.24 -12.96
CA CYS A 44 12.26 6.16 -12.88
C CYS A 44 11.55 7.47 -13.27
N LYS A 45 12.19 8.63 -13.03
CA LYS A 45 11.65 9.93 -13.49
C LYS A 45 11.78 10.13 -15.00
N LEU A 46 12.83 9.59 -15.60
CA LEU A 46 13.11 9.73 -17.03
C LEU A 46 12.25 8.79 -17.91
N HIS A 47 11.87 7.63 -17.39
CA HIS A 47 11.05 6.68 -18.12
C HIS A 47 9.54 6.97 -17.93
N HIS A 48 8.94 7.56 -18.96
CA HIS A 48 7.48 7.82 -19.04
C HIS A 48 6.68 6.62 -19.58
N THR A 49 7.26 5.43 -19.62
CA THR A 49 6.57 4.21 -20.06
C THR A 49 5.66 3.64 -18.95
N ALA A 50 4.65 2.86 -19.33
CA ALA A 50 3.78 2.16 -18.39
C ALA A 50 4.56 1.29 -17.39
N VAL A 51 5.66 0.68 -17.84
CA VAL A 51 6.59 -0.08 -17.00
C VAL A 51 7.31 0.82 -15.99
N GLY A 52 7.78 2.00 -16.42
CA GLY A 52 8.42 2.99 -15.53
C GLY A 52 7.46 3.52 -14.46
N VAL A 53 6.16 3.62 -14.76
CA VAL A 53 5.12 3.97 -13.78
C VAL A 53 4.95 2.88 -12.72
N VAL A 54 5.02 1.59 -13.12
CA VAL A 54 4.89 0.45 -12.20
C VAL A 54 6.10 0.32 -11.28
N TYR A 55 7.30 0.51 -11.83
CA TYR A 55 8.57 0.42 -11.09
C TYR A 55 9.02 1.75 -10.48
N ARG A 56 8.28 2.84 -10.72
CA ARG A 56 8.56 4.10 -10.02
C ARG A 56 8.44 3.82 -8.52
N PRO A 57 9.56 3.79 -7.75
CA PRO A 57 9.46 3.65 -6.32
C PRO A 57 8.65 4.84 -5.85
N GLN A 58 7.43 4.59 -5.40
CA GLN A 58 6.73 5.57 -4.59
C GLN A 58 7.69 5.85 -3.44
N PRO A 59 8.19 7.08 -3.28
CA PRO A 59 9.03 7.38 -2.15
C PRO A 59 8.20 7.04 -0.92
N PHE A 60 8.55 5.92 -0.30
CA PHE A 60 8.03 5.50 1.00
C PHE A 60 8.80 6.28 2.04
N ASP A 61 8.73 7.56 1.88
CA ASP A 61 9.13 8.45 2.93
C ASP A 61 7.97 8.49 3.93
N ARG A 62 8.24 8.01 5.13
CA ARG A 62 7.34 8.10 6.27
C ARG A 62 6.83 9.54 6.41
N ASP A 63 7.68 10.51 6.12
CA ASP A 63 7.39 11.94 6.22
C ASP A 63 6.47 12.44 5.10
N VAL A 64 6.58 11.87 3.88
CA VAL A 64 5.65 12.15 2.78
C VAL A 64 4.27 11.55 3.06
N LEU A 65 4.21 10.35 3.65
CA LEU A 65 2.94 9.75 4.10
C LEU A 65 2.30 10.58 5.21
N LEU A 66 3.09 11.01 6.19
CA LEU A 66 2.64 11.89 7.26
C LEU A 66 2.22 13.26 6.70
N GLY A 67 2.98 13.84 5.76
CA GLY A 67 2.66 15.10 5.11
C GLY A 67 1.38 15.06 4.26
N LEU A 68 1.06 13.94 3.63
CA LEU A 68 -0.21 13.75 2.92
C LEU A 68 -1.41 13.63 3.86
N LEU A 69 -1.18 13.18 5.10
CA LEU A 69 -2.20 13.06 6.14
C LEU A 69 -2.42 14.37 6.92
N HIS A 70 -1.52 15.36 6.79
CA HIS A 70 -1.59 16.62 7.55
C HIS A 70 -2.25 17.79 6.79
N LYS A 71 -2.98 17.55 5.70
CA LYS A 71 -3.80 18.62 5.09
C LYS A 71 -5.04 18.87 5.96
N LYS A 72 -5.04 20.02 6.63
CA LYS A 72 -6.09 20.48 7.55
C LYS A 72 -7.49 20.60 6.93
N PRO A 73 -8.51 20.14 7.61
CA PRO A 73 -9.92 20.46 7.36
C PRO A 73 -10.66 21.08 8.58
N PRO A 74 -11.93 21.53 8.44
CA PRO A 74 -12.63 22.36 9.41
C PRO A 74 -13.14 21.64 10.67
N ARG A 75 -13.21 22.37 11.77
CA ARG A 75 -13.63 21.92 13.11
C ARG A 75 -15.02 21.32 13.15
N ARG A 76 -15.19 20.10 13.66
CA ARG A 76 -16.41 19.62 14.35
C ARG A 76 -16.16 18.35 15.17
N SER A 77 -16.76 18.30 16.37
CA SER A 77 -17.00 17.19 17.32
C SER A 77 -16.04 16.00 17.32
N SER A 78 -15.63 15.56 18.49
CA SER A 78 -14.76 14.41 18.71
C SER A 78 -15.14 13.25 17.78
N TYR A 79 -14.23 12.89 16.88
CA TYR A 79 -14.39 11.77 15.96
C TYR A 79 -14.74 10.46 16.71
N GLU A 80 -14.26 10.33 17.92
CA GLU A 80 -14.53 9.20 18.79
C GLU A 80 -16.01 9.05 19.15
N ALA A 81 -16.74 10.17 19.31
CA ALA A 81 -18.18 10.13 19.54
C ALA A 81 -18.96 9.63 18.32
N GLN A 82 -18.47 9.92 17.10
CA GLN A 82 -19.08 9.45 15.85
C GLN A 82 -18.82 7.96 15.57
N LEU A 83 -17.83 7.37 16.24
CA LEU A 83 -17.55 5.93 16.15
C LEU A 83 -18.57 5.08 16.93
N SER A 84 -19.51 5.66 17.65
CA SER A 84 -20.27 4.94 18.69
C SER A 84 -21.52 4.20 18.20
N ASP A 85 -22.07 4.45 17.00
CA ASP A 85 -23.48 4.14 16.73
C ASP A 85 -23.81 3.27 15.51
N SER A 86 -22.88 2.55 14.89
CA SER A 86 -23.30 1.69 13.79
C SER A 86 -22.68 0.29 13.82
N ASP A 87 -23.52 -0.72 13.90
CA ASP A 87 -23.15 -2.14 13.67
C ASP A 87 -22.78 -2.42 12.21
N SER A 88 -22.70 -1.40 11.37
CA SER A 88 -22.39 -1.54 9.94
C SER A 88 -20.90 -1.80 9.70
N LEU A 89 -20.64 -2.73 8.80
CA LEU A 89 -19.29 -2.98 8.30
C LEU A 89 -18.83 -1.80 7.44
N VAL A 90 -17.61 -1.33 7.68
CA VAL A 90 -17.02 -0.19 6.99
C VAL A 90 -15.86 -0.67 6.12
N THR A 91 -15.84 -0.24 4.88
CA THR A 91 -14.74 -0.60 3.97
C THR A 91 -13.47 0.19 4.30
N THR A 92 -12.30 -0.38 3.99
CA THR A 92 -11.03 0.33 4.13
C THR A 92 -11.00 1.63 3.33
N THR A 93 -11.72 1.70 2.22
CA THR A 93 -11.83 2.92 1.40
C THR A 93 -12.55 4.05 2.14
N GLN A 94 -13.62 3.72 2.86
CA GLN A 94 -14.36 4.70 3.66
C GLN A 94 -13.49 5.24 4.80
N ILE A 95 -12.82 4.35 5.54
CA ILE A 95 -11.93 4.76 6.63
C ILE A 95 -10.75 5.60 6.07
N ALA A 96 -10.16 5.19 4.96
CA ALA A 96 -9.06 5.94 4.35
C ALA A 96 -9.44 7.39 4.01
N LYS A 97 -10.68 7.63 3.56
CA LYS A 97 -11.19 8.98 3.29
C LYS A 97 -11.29 9.82 4.55
N GLU A 98 -11.61 9.23 5.70
CA GLU A 98 -11.64 9.91 6.99
C GLU A 98 -10.26 10.39 7.43
N TYR A 99 -9.20 9.73 6.94
CA TYR A 99 -7.79 10.11 7.11
C TYR A 99 -7.23 10.94 5.95
N GLY A 100 -8.07 11.39 5.03
CA GLY A 100 -7.67 12.24 3.90
C GLY A 100 -6.83 11.53 2.83
N CYS A 101 -6.86 10.20 2.76
CA CYS A 101 -6.04 9.44 1.82
C CYS A 101 -6.84 8.38 1.05
N GLY A 102 -6.21 7.81 0.03
CA GLY A 102 -6.80 6.70 -0.73
C GLY A 102 -6.58 5.35 -0.05
N ALA A 103 -7.46 4.38 -0.32
CA ALA A 103 -7.39 3.02 0.23
C ALA A 103 -6.03 2.34 0.02
N LYS A 104 -5.35 2.58 -1.12
CA LYS A 104 -4.02 2.02 -1.42
C LYS A 104 -2.96 2.53 -0.43
N VAL A 105 -2.98 3.83 -0.15
CA VAL A 105 -2.05 4.48 0.80
C VAL A 105 -2.36 4.01 2.21
N PHE A 106 -3.64 3.99 2.59
CA PHE A 106 -4.08 3.57 3.92
C PHE A 106 -3.76 2.10 4.21
N ASN A 107 -4.04 1.20 3.29
CA ASN A 107 -3.67 -0.22 3.42
C ASN A 107 -2.17 -0.42 3.65
N ARG A 108 -1.36 0.36 2.97
CA ARG A 108 0.09 0.32 3.08
C ARG A 108 0.55 0.88 4.43
N LEU A 109 -0.10 1.93 4.93
CA LEU A 109 0.10 2.47 6.27
C LEU A 109 -0.17 1.39 7.34
N LEU A 110 -1.29 0.69 7.23
CA LEU A 110 -1.65 -0.39 8.14
C LEU A 110 -0.66 -1.57 8.08
N HIS A 111 -0.12 -1.85 6.89
CA HIS A 111 0.92 -2.87 6.73
C HIS A 111 2.22 -2.46 7.43
N LEU A 112 2.69 -1.23 7.23
CA LEU A 112 3.88 -0.69 7.89
C LEU A 112 3.79 -0.74 9.41
N HIS A 113 2.59 -0.55 9.95
CA HIS A 113 2.34 -0.64 11.39
C HIS A 113 2.05 -2.06 11.89
N GLY A 114 2.20 -3.07 11.03
CA GLY A 114 2.01 -4.47 11.38
C GLY A 114 0.59 -4.81 11.79
N ILE A 115 -0.41 -4.14 11.22
CA ILE A 115 -1.82 -4.38 11.48
C ILE A 115 -2.36 -5.42 10.50
N GLN A 116 -2.08 -5.25 9.21
CA GLN A 116 -2.50 -6.15 8.14
C GLN A 116 -1.41 -6.36 7.09
N TYR A 117 -1.53 -7.42 6.33
CA TYR A 117 -0.66 -7.73 5.20
C TYR A 117 -1.47 -8.25 4.02
N ARG A 118 -0.86 -8.32 2.83
CA ARG A 118 -1.53 -8.81 1.63
C ARG A 118 -1.24 -10.28 1.43
N ALA A 119 -2.30 -11.09 1.36
CA ALA A 119 -2.26 -12.50 1.03
C ALA A 119 -3.33 -12.80 -0.01
N ASN A 120 -3.00 -13.57 -1.05
CA ASN A 120 -3.94 -14.02 -2.10
C ASN A 120 -4.85 -12.89 -2.64
N ASN A 121 -4.26 -11.74 -2.95
CA ASN A 121 -4.97 -10.54 -3.41
C ASN A 121 -5.94 -9.90 -2.39
N GLN A 122 -5.98 -10.38 -1.15
CA GLN A 122 -6.81 -9.86 -0.07
C GLN A 122 -5.93 -9.26 1.03
N TRP A 123 -6.44 -8.26 1.74
CA TRP A 123 -5.83 -7.73 2.95
C TRP A 123 -6.33 -8.53 4.15
N VAL A 124 -5.42 -9.11 4.91
CA VAL A 124 -5.71 -9.91 6.10
C VAL A 124 -4.94 -9.39 7.30
N LEU A 125 -5.50 -9.55 8.49
CA LEU A 125 -4.84 -9.12 9.73
C LEU A 125 -3.65 -10.02 10.07
N TYR A 126 -2.62 -9.46 10.67
CA TYR A 126 -1.56 -10.24 11.32
C TYR A 126 -2.14 -11.06 12.48
N ALA A 127 -1.52 -12.21 12.78
CA ALA A 127 -1.97 -13.15 13.81
C ALA A 127 -2.33 -12.51 15.15
N LYS A 128 -1.54 -11.52 15.61
CA LYS A 128 -1.79 -10.78 16.86
C LYS A 128 -3.14 -10.02 16.90
N HIS A 129 -3.81 -9.88 15.76
CA HIS A 129 -5.07 -9.12 15.62
C HIS A 129 -6.24 -9.96 15.11
N GLN A 130 -6.00 -11.20 14.63
CA GLN A 130 -7.01 -12.01 13.94
C GLN A 130 -8.25 -12.35 14.79
N ASP A 131 -8.04 -12.80 16.01
CA ASP A 131 -9.10 -13.35 16.86
C ASP A 131 -9.90 -12.29 17.64
N LYS A 132 -9.70 -11.03 17.30
CA LYS A 132 -10.30 -9.91 18.07
C LYS A 132 -11.60 -9.38 17.47
N GLY A 133 -12.05 -9.94 16.34
CA GLY A 133 -13.29 -9.50 15.68
C GLY A 133 -13.19 -8.11 15.05
N TYR A 134 -12.01 -7.69 14.61
CA TYR A 134 -11.79 -6.37 14.01
C TYR A 134 -12.24 -6.28 12.56
N THR A 135 -12.29 -7.42 11.86
CA THR A 135 -12.69 -7.48 10.45
C THR A 135 -13.70 -8.57 10.20
N ALA A 136 -14.49 -8.39 9.15
CA ALA A 136 -15.40 -9.38 8.60
C ALA A 136 -15.27 -9.41 7.08
N ASN A 137 -15.70 -10.51 6.46
CA ASN A 137 -15.68 -10.66 5.02
C ASN A 137 -17.01 -10.17 4.43
N LEU A 138 -16.93 -9.26 3.44
CA LEU A 138 -18.04 -8.88 2.59
C LEU A 138 -17.95 -9.64 1.26
N VAL A 139 -19.02 -10.25 0.85
CA VAL A 139 -19.14 -10.93 -0.45
C VAL A 139 -19.81 -9.98 -1.43
N PHE A 140 -19.09 -9.61 -2.48
CA PHE A 140 -19.65 -8.83 -3.60
C PHE A 140 -19.90 -9.78 -4.78
N ARG A 141 -21.13 -9.82 -5.26
CA ARG A 141 -21.48 -10.50 -6.50
C ARG A 141 -21.37 -9.53 -7.66
N LEU A 142 -20.45 -9.79 -8.56
CA LEU A 142 -20.25 -9.03 -9.78
C LEU A 142 -20.81 -9.82 -10.95
N HIS A 143 -21.79 -9.27 -11.66
CA HIS A 143 -22.30 -9.84 -12.90
C HIS A 143 -21.41 -9.36 -14.05
N ARG A 144 -20.88 -10.28 -14.81
CA ARG A 144 -20.15 -9.97 -16.03
C ARG A 144 -21.13 -9.78 -17.20
N SER A 145 -20.67 -9.14 -18.26
CA SER A 145 -21.43 -8.95 -19.50
C SER A 145 -21.82 -10.25 -20.21
N ASP A 146 -21.14 -11.35 -19.88
CA ASP A 146 -21.43 -12.71 -20.37
C ASP A 146 -22.51 -13.46 -19.56
N GLY A 147 -23.13 -12.80 -18.58
CA GLY A 147 -24.16 -13.37 -17.69
C GLY A 147 -23.59 -14.20 -16.52
N SER A 148 -22.28 -14.41 -16.44
CA SER A 148 -21.66 -15.11 -15.31
C SER A 148 -21.59 -14.22 -14.07
N ALA A 149 -21.80 -14.81 -12.88
CA ALA A 149 -21.62 -14.11 -11.61
C ALA A 149 -20.31 -14.54 -10.96
N VAL A 150 -19.50 -13.56 -10.56
CA VAL A 150 -18.26 -13.81 -9.81
C VAL A 150 -18.42 -13.23 -8.41
N GLU A 151 -18.20 -14.07 -7.41
CA GLU A 151 -18.17 -13.64 -6.01
C GLU A 151 -16.75 -13.16 -5.65
N LYS A 152 -16.68 -11.96 -5.11
CA LYS A 152 -15.43 -11.35 -4.65
C LYS A 152 -15.51 -11.08 -3.17
N LEU A 153 -14.58 -11.69 -2.41
CA LEU A 153 -14.45 -11.44 -0.98
C LEU A 153 -13.64 -10.16 -0.75
N HIS A 154 -14.18 -9.26 0.05
CA HIS A 154 -13.51 -8.06 0.51
C HIS A 154 -13.48 -8.03 2.02
N THR A 155 -12.33 -7.70 2.59
CA THR A 155 -12.22 -7.45 4.02
C THR A 155 -12.84 -6.10 4.36
N ALA A 156 -13.77 -6.10 5.29
CA ALA A 156 -14.37 -4.90 5.86
C ALA A 156 -14.07 -4.82 7.36
N TRP A 157 -14.12 -3.63 7.90
CA TRP A 157 -13.85 -3.36 9.30
C TRP A 157 -15.15 -3.32 10.09
N THR A 158 -15.17 -4.02 11.22
CA THR A 158 -16.25 -3.91 12.19
C THR A 158 -16.12 -2.59 12.95
N HIS A 159 -17.17 -2.21 13.64
CA HIS A 159 -17.14 -1.06 14.57
C HIS A 159 -15.97 -1.18 15.58
N LYS A 160 -15.78 -2.36 16.16
CA LYS A 160 -14.65 -2.66 17.06
C LYS A 160 -13.31 -2.48 16.37
N GLY A 161 -13.20 -2.92 15.10
CA GLY A 161 -12.01 -2.75 14.29
C GLY A 161 -11.73 -1.29 13.96
N ARG A 162 -12.76 -0.50 13.66
CA ARG A 162 -12.62 0.93 13.39
C ARG A 162 -12.13 1.70 14.63
N LYS A 163 -12.67 1.40 15.82
CA LYS A 163 -12.17 1.94 17.10
C LYS A 163 -10.71 1.54 17.36
N PHE A 164 -10.37 0.28 17.13
CA PHE A 164 -8.99 -0.20 17.25
C PHE A 164 -8.04 0.57 16.33
N LEU A 165 -8.39 0.74 15.05
CA LEU A 165 -7.59 1.51 14.10
C LEU A 165 -7.39 2.95 14.57
N TYR A 166 -8.45 3.61 15.02
CA TYR A 166 -8.37 4.96 15.54
C TYR A 166 -7.37 5.08 16.69
N HIS A 167 -7.49 4.26 17.73
CA HIS A 167 -6.59 4.32 18.88
C HIS A 167 -5.13 3.94 18.50
N GLU A 168 -4.97 2.97 17.62
CA GLU A 168 -3.65 2.51 17.19
C GLU A 168 -2.92 3.55 16.33
N LEU A 169 -3.64 4.24 15.47
CA LEU A 169 -3.10 5.33 14.64
C LEU A 169 -2.88 6.60 15.46
N LYS A 170 -3.80 6.94 16.36
CA LYS A 170 -3.68 8.09 17.27
C LYS A 170 -2.42 8.01 18.14
N ARG A 171 -2.10 6.82 18.68
CA ARG A 171 -0.85 6.61 19.44
C ARG A 171 0.41 6.89 18.62
N ARG A 172 0.32 6.86 17.30
CA ARG A 172 1.41 7.16 16.37
C ARG A 172 1.37 8.56 15.80
N GLY A 173 0.49 9.42 16.33
CA GLY A 173 0.32 10.80 15.87
C GLY A 173 -0.43 10.92 14.54
N ILE A 174 -1.12 9.84 14.11
CA ILE A 174 -1.92 9.84 12.89
C ILE A 174 -3.38 10.01 13.27
N LEU A 175 -3.92 11.19 13.03
CA LEU A 175 -5.29 11.57 13.38
C LEU A 175 -6.18 11.60 12.14
N PRO A 176 -7.48 11.27 12.27
CA PRO A 176 -8.45 11.50 11.21
C PRO A 176 -8.61 12.99 10.95
N MET A 177 -9.03 13.35 9.74
CA MET A 177 -9.18 14.75 9.30
C MET A 177 -10.02 15.58 10.26
N ALA A 178 -11.04 14.99 10.86
CA ALA A 178 -11.92 15.66 11.82
C ALA A 178 -11.23 16.07 13.14
N GLU A 179 -10.06 15.50 13.48
CA GLU A 179 -9.29 15.82 14.70
C GLU A 179 -7.93 16.50 14.41
N GLN A 180 -7.62 16.80 13.15
CA GLN A 180 -6.37 17.49 12.79
C GLN A 180 -6.42 19.01 13.00
N GLU A 181 -7.57 19.54 13.41
CA GLU A 181 -7.86 20.97 13.56
C GLU A 181 -8.01 21.42 15.01
N GLY A 182 -7.16 20.92 15.86
CA GLY A 182 -7.07 21.40 17.23
C GLY A 182 -5.84 22.27 17.43
#